data_33e230a6a72b214a975bdc51295724af
#
_entry.id   33e230a6a72b214a975bdc51295724af
#
_cell.length_a   1.000
_cell.length_b   1.000
_cell.length_c   1.000
_cell.angle_alpha   90.00
_cell.angle_beta   90.00
_cell.angle_gamma   90.00
#
_symmetry.space_group_name_H-M   'P 1'
#
loop_
_entity.id
_entity.type
_entity.pdbx_description
1 polymer ?
#
loop_
_entity_poly.entity_id
_entity_poly.type
_entity_poly.pdbx_seq_one_letter_code
_entity_poly.pdbx_strand_id
1 'polypeptide(L)'
;MDVMTVLPLLVTWGIWLARNNVVFNGKVCTPGITARLACGIALALPKHIRVKKQREILELEIDRSSPWGFFDGASQNNYCGGGAILYLAENHFFELISGLGEGSNNRAELLSLKLLLIFAAEKGCSNIKFHGDSLNVIN
;
A
#
# COMPACT_ATOMS: atom_id res chain seq x y z
N MET A 1 -13.81 -18.43 9.00
CA MET A 1 -12.48 -18.26 9.65
C MET A 1 -12.75 -18.43 11.14
N ASP A 2 -12.01 -19.31 11.78
CA ASP A 2 -12.17 -19.56 13.22
C ASP A 2 -11.57 -18.38 14.00
N VAL A 3 -12.25 -17.96 15.09
CA VAL A 3 -11.77 -16.89 15.98
C VAL A 3 -10.35 -17.17 16.47
N MET A 4 -10.03 -18.44 16.73
CA MET A 4 -8.71 -18.88 17.16
C MET A 4 -7.59 -18.61 16.14
N THR A 5 -7.93 -18.60 14.84
CA THR A 5 -6.96 -18.31 13.77
C THR A 5 -6.64 -16.81 13.68
N VAL A 6 -7.60 -15.95 14.01
CA VAL A 6 -7.45 -14.49 13.89
C VAL A 6 -6.94 -13.85 15.16
N LEU A 7 -7.19 -14.48 16.31
CA LEU A 7 -6.84 -13.95 17.63
C LEU A 7 -5.34 -13.59 17.76
N PRO A 8 -4.38 -14.40 17.32
CA PRO A 8 -2.95 -14.04 17.40
C PRO A 8 -2.62 -12.75 16.64
N LEU A 9 -3.22 -12.57 15.44
CA LEU A 9 -3.03 -11.35 14.63
C LEU A 9 -3.60 -10.12 15.33
N LEU A 10 -4.79 -10.24 15.91
CA LEU A 10 -5.43 -9.15 16.65
C LEU A 10 -4.67 -8.79 17.93
N VAL A 11 -4.12 -9.78 18.63
CA VAL A 11 -3.28 -9.55 19.82
C VAL A 11 -1.99 -8.83 19.42
N THR A 12 -1.30 -9.28 18.38
CA THR A 12 -0.08 -8.65 17.88
C THR A 12 -0.35 -7.19 17.45
N TRP A 13 -1.42 -6.96 16.71
CA TRP A 13 -1.84 -5.62 16.31
C TRP A 13 -2.22 -4.75 17.51
N GLY A 14 -2.92 -5.30 18.50
CA GLY A 14 -3.25 -4.60 19.75
C GLY A 14 -2.01 -4.20 20.56
N ILE A 15 -0.99 -5.06 20.63
CA ILE A 15 0.29 -4.75 21.27
C ILE A 15 0.99 -3.61 20.53
N TRP A 16 1.02 -3.66 19.19
CA TRP A 16 1.60 -2.61 18.38
C TRP A 16 0.90 -1.26 18.58
N LEU A 17 -0.44 -1.23 18.60
CA LEU A 17 -1.22 -0.04 18.90
C LEU A 17 -0.94 0.51 20.31
N ALA A 18 -0.88 -0.38 21.31
CA ALA A 18 -0.58 0.01 22.68
C ALA A 18 0.80 0.66 22.79
N ARG A 19 1.82 0.05 22.17
CA ARG A 19 3.17 0.62 22.08
C ARG A 19 3.16 2.01 21.44
N ASN A 20 2.48 2.17 20.32
CA ASN A 20 2.41 3.45 19.61
C ASN A 20 1.70 4.52 20.45
N ASN A 21 0.64 4.16 21.17
CA ASN A 21 -0.04 5.07 22.06
C ASN A 21 0.86 5.55 23.22
N VAL A 22 1.71 4.67 23.76
CA VAL A 22 2.70 5.04 24.78
C VAL A 22 3.76 5.97 24.20
N VAL A 23 4.34 5.60 23.05
CA VAL A 23 5.49 6.30 22.46
C VAL A 23 5.08 7.67 21.90
N PHE A 24 3.96 7.76 21.19
CA PHE A 24 3.58 8.98 20.46
C PHE A 24 2.54 9.83 21.18
N ASN A 25 1.73 9.24 22.03
CA ASN A 25 0.61 9.94 22.67
C ASN A 25 0.74 10.03 24.20
N GLY A 26 1.81 9.46 24.80
CA GLY A 26 2.02 9.46 26.25
C GLY A 26 0.94 8.71 27.04
N LYS A 27 0.11 7.88 26.41
CA LYS A 27 -1.00 7.17 27.03
C LYS A 27 -0.52 5.85 27.61
N VAL A 28 -0.77 5.64 28.91
CA VAL A 28 -0.49 4.36 29.54
C VAL A 28 -1.50 3.31 29.07
N CYS A 29 -1.01 2.24 28.44
CA CYS A 29 -1.80 1.08 28.07
C CYS A 29 -1.45 -0.11 28.96
N THR A 30 -2.43 -0.69 29.65
CA THR A 30 -2.22 -1.90 30.43
C THR A 30 -2.45 -3.15 29.58
N PRO A 31 -1.76 -4.27 29.86
CA PRO A 31 -1.96 -5.53 29.12
C PRO A 31 -3.44 -5.98 29.10
N GLY A 32 -4.16 -5.76 30.20
CA GLY A 32 -5.57 -6.11 30.31
C GLY A 32 -6.49 -5.28 29.40
N ILE A 33 -6.18 -4.02 29.13
CA ILE A 33 -6.94 -3.19 28.16
C ILE A 33 -6.66 -3.70 26.76
N THR A 34 -5.41 -3.98 26.41
CA THR A 34 -5.04 -4.49 25.10
C THR A 34 -5.67 -5.85 24.81
N ALA A 35 -5.67 -6.77 25.78
CA ALA A 35 -6.30 -8.06 25.64
C ALA A 35 -7.83 -7.95 25.45
N ARG A 36 -8.51 -7.11 26.24
CA ARG A 36 -9.95 -6.87 26.09
C ARG A 36 -10.30 -6.30 24.74
N LEU A 37 -9.50 -5.36 24.22
CA LEU A 37 -9.72 -4.78 22.89
C LEU A 37 -9.56 -5.84 21.81
N ALA A 38 -8.51 -6.64 21.85
CA ALA A 38 -8.28 -7.72 20.90
C ALA A 38 -9.41 -8.76 20.90
N CYS A 39 -9.83 -9.21 22.10
CA CYS A 39 -10.97 -10.12 22.24
C CYS A 39 -12.28 -9.49 21.77
N GLY A 40 -12.54 -8.23 22.10
CA GLY A 40 -13.73 -7.50 21.63
C GLY A 40 -13.82 -7.44 20.11
N ILE A 41 -12.71 -7.12 19.44
CA ILE A 41 -12.65 -7.12 17.98
C ILE A 41 -12.84 -8.53 17.43
N ALA A 42 -12.19 -9.54 18.00
CA ALA A 42 -12.32 -10.93 17.56
C ALA A 42 -13.78 -11.44 17.65
N LEU A 43 -14.49 -11.07 18.72
CA LEU A 43 -15.90 -11.44 18.90
C LEU A 43 -16.86 -10.66 18.00
N ALA A 44 -16.49 -9.41 17.65
CA ALA A 44 -17.27 -8.56 16.77
C ALA A 44 -17.08 -8.88 15.28
N LEU A 45 -16.08 -9.70 14.92
CA LEU A 45 -15.87 -10.11 13.54
C LEU A 45 -17.08 -10.87 13.02
N PRO A 46 -17.64 -10.50 11.85
CA PRO A 46 -18.79 -11.19 11.29
C PRO A 46 -18.45 -12.66 11.06
N LYS A 47 -19.29 -13.56 11.59
CA LYS A 47 -19.15 -15.01 11.44
C LYS A 47 -19.24 -15.47 9.98
N HIS A 48 -19.83 -14.65 9.12
CA HIS A 48 -19.88 -14.85 7.69
C HIS A 48 -18.96 -13.84 6.99
N ILE A 49 -17.71 -14.21 6.79
CA ILE A 49 -16.92 -13.56 5.78
C ILE A 49 -17.59 -13.95 4.45
N ARG A 50 -18.20 -12.99 3.76
CA ARG A 50 -18.47 -13.17 2.33
C ARG A 50 -17.12 -13.49 1.71
N VAL A 51 -16.91 -14.75 1.34
CA VAL A 51 -15.79 -15.11 0.45
C VAL A 51 -16.05 -14.26 -0.79
N LYS A 52 -15.34 -13.14 -0.90
CA LYS A 52 -15.27 -12.45 -2.18
C LYS A 52 -14.83 -13.53 -3.15
N LYS A 53 -15.70 -13.79 -4.15
CA LYS A 53 -15.34 -14.62 -5.29
C LYS A 53 -13.85 -14.42 -5.55
N GLN A 54 -13.09 -15.50 -5.47
CA GLN A 54 -11.67 -15.49 -5.68
C GLN A 54 -11.46 -14.62 -6.92
N ARG A 55 -10.90 -13.43 -6.76
CA ARG A 55 -10.48 -12.67 -7.93
C ARG A 55 -9.50 -13.63 -8.59
N GLU A 56 -9.84 -14.09 -9.78
CA GLU A 56 -8.83 -14.65 -10.64
C GLU A 56 -7.70 -13.64 -10.56
N ILE A 57 -6.60 -14.05 -9.97
CA ILE A 57 -5.36 -13.30 -10.10
C ILE A 57 -5.10 -13.45 -11.60
N LEU A 58 -5.61 -12.50 -12.38
CA LEU A 58 -5.09 -12.28 -13.71
C LEU A 58 -3.61 -12.06 -13.45
N GLU A 59 -2.82 -13.12 -13.67
CA GLU A 59 -1.39 -12.94 -13.85
C GLU A 59 -1.31 -11.90 -14.96
N LEU A 60 -1.03 -10.67 -14.58
CA LEU A 60 -0.71 -9.64 -15.55
C LEU A 60 0.51 -10.19 -16.28
N GLU A 61 0.28 -10.77 -17.46
CA GLU A 61 1.35 -11.05 -18.40
C GLU A 61 1.95 -9.71 -18.80
N ILE A 62 2.94 -9.29 -18.02
CA ILE A 62 3.69 -8.08 -18.32
C ILE A 62 4.51 -8.41 -19.56
N ASP A 63 4.12 -7.79 -20.68
CA ASP A 63 4.94 -7.85 -21.88
C ASP A 63 6.27 -7.12 -21.61
N ARG A 64 7.31 -7.92 -21.40
CA ARG A 64 8.67 -7.46 -21.08
C ARG A 64 9.50 -7.17 -22.34
N SER A 65 8.90 -7.15 -23.52
CA SER A 65 9.57 -6.81 -24.78
C SER A 65 9.88 -5.30 -24.89
N SER A 66 9.21 -4.46 -24.10
CA SER A 66 9.41 -3.02 -24.01
C SER A 66 9.61 -2.62 -22.54
N PRO A 67 10.22 -1.47 -22.26
CA PRO A 67 10.31 -0.94 -20.89
C PRO A 67 8.93 -0.92 -20.19
N TRP A 68 8.92 -1.20 -18.90
CA TRP A 68 7.69 -1.15 -18.08
C TRP A 68 7.96 -0.50 -16.72
N GLY A 69 6.93 0.00 -16.09
CA GLY A 69 7.07 0.64 -14.79
C GLY A 69 5.85 0.50 -13.91
N PHE A 70 6.09 0.63 -12.62
CA PHE A 70 5.06 0.65 -11.58
C PHE A 70 5.13 1.97 -10.86
N PHE A 71 4.00 2.46 -10.41
CA PHE A 71 3.92 3.65 -9.57
C PHE A 71 2.86 3.46 -8.48
N ASP A 72 3.10 4.10 -7.36
CA ASP A 72 2.17 4.16 -6.23
C ASP A 72 2.38 5.46 -5.46
N GLY A 73 1.32 5.97 -4.87
CA GLY A 73 1.35 7.18 -4.07
C GLY A 73 0.37 7.14 -2.91
N ALA A 74 0.80 7.63 -1.77
CA ALA A 74 -0.03 7.70 -0.58
C ALA A 74 0.02 9.07 0.07
N SER A 75 -1.05 9.44 0.77
CA SER A 75 -1.10 10.64 1.59
C SER A 75 -1.45 10.28 3.03
N GLN A 76 -0.70 10.84 3.97
CA GLN A 76 -0.95 10.72 5.39
C GLN A 76 -0.84 12.10 6.02
N ASN A 77 -1.84 12.47 6.83
CA ASN A 77 -1.91 13.81 7.46
C ASN A 77 -1.74 14.97 6.45
N ASN A 78 -2.35 14.83 5.27
CA ASN A 78 -2.26 15.77 4.16
C ASN A 78 -0.88 15.89 3.48
N TYR A 79 0.11 15.06 3.84
CA TYR A 79 1.41 15.01 3.17
C TYR A 79 1.46 13.79 2.25
N CYS A 80 1.88 14.04 1.01
CA CYS A 80 1.99 13.04 -0.05
C CYS A 80 3.41 12.52 -0.16
N GLY A 81 3.52 11.22 -0.30
CA GLY A 81 4.73 10.52 -0.73
C GLY A 81 4.41 9.65 -1.94
N GLY A 82 5.40 9.41 -2.77
CA GLY A 82 5.23 8.54 -3.91
C GLY A 82 6.50 7.81 -4.28
N GLY A 83 6.30 6.67 -4.91
CA GLY A 83 7.36 5.84 -5.44
C GLY A 83 7.03 5.35 -6.84
N ALA A 84 8.07 5.02 -7.59
CA ALA A 84 7.93 4.37 -8.87
C ALA A 84 9.14 3.49 -9.14
N ILE A 85 8.95 2.48 -9.99
CA ILE A 85 10.03 1.63 -10.48
C ILE A 85 9.95 1.63 -12.01
N LEU A 86 11.06 1.92 -12.67
CA LEU A 86 11.21 1.83 -14.11
C LEU A 86 12.14 0.68 -14.45
N TYR A 87 11.67 -0.29 -15.19
CA TYR A 87 12.45 -1.38 -15.77
C TYR A 87 12.78 -1.08 -17.23
N LEU A 88 14.05 -1.01 -17.56
CA LEU A 88 14.54 -1.00 -18.95
C LEU A 88 14.74 -2.42 -19.47
N ALA A 89 15.07 -3.35 -18.57
CA ALA A 89 15.20 -4.78 -18.79
C ALA A 89 14.99 -5.49 -17.45
N GLU A 90 14.88 -6.81 -17.46
CA GLU A 90 14.60 -7.63 -16.26
C GLU A 90 15.62 -7.39 -15.12
N ASN A 91 16.87 -7.19 -15.44
CA ASN A 91 17.96 -6.96 -14.49
C ASN A 91 18.48 -5.50 -14.50
N HIS A 92 17.75 -4.59 -15.15
CA HIS A 92 18.13 -3.18 -15.23
C HIS A 92 16.93 -2.29 -14.90
N PHE A 93 16.88 -1.81 -13.69
CA PHE A 93 15.77 -1.01 -13.20
C PHE A 93 16.25 0.18 -12.36
N PHE A 94 15.37 1.15 -12.17
CA PHE A 94 15.55 2.32 -11.32
C PHE A 94 14.39 2.42 -10.33
N GLU A 95 14.71 2.69 -9.08
CA GLU A 95 13.73 2.99 -8.03
C GLU A 95 13.68 4.50 -7.81
N LEU A 96 12.49 5.06 -7.80
CA LEU A 96 12.22 6.47 -7.60
C LEU A 96 11.40 6.65 -6.33
N ILE A 97 11.85 7.49 -5.41
CA ILE A 97 11.14 7.83 -4.18
C ILE A 97 11.14 9.34 -4.04
N SER A 98 9.98 9.93 -3.76
CA SER A 98 9.86 11.38 -3.63
C SER A 98 8.81 11.81 -2.60
N GLY A 99 9.12 12.86 -1.86
CA GLY A 99 8.14 13.65 -1.15
C GLY A 99 7.40 14.56 -2.13
N LEU A 100 6.07 14.48 -2.15
CA LEU A 100 5.23 15.11 -3.17
C LEU A 100 4.47 16.35 -2.64
N GLY A 101 4.83 16.83 -1.44
CA GLY A 101 4.18 17.96 -0.79
C GLY A 101 2.80 17.63 -0.22
N GLU A 102 1.97 18.64 0.00
CA GLU A 102 0.64 18.47 0.57
C GLU A 102 -0.38 18.02 -0.49
N GLY A 103 -1.34 17.17 -0.07
CA GLY A 103 -2.44 16.76 -0.93
C GLY A 103 -3.10 15.44 -0.56
N SER A 104 -4.03 15.02 -1.41
CA SER A 104 -4.79 13.76 -1.28
C SER A 104 -4.07 12.55 -1.85
N ASN A 105 -4.56 11.34 -1.57
CA ASN A 105 -4.07 10.10 -2.18
C ASN A 105 -4.08 10.15 -3.71
N ASN A 106 -5.18 10.60 -4.33
CA ASN A 106 -5.27 10.72 -5.79
C ASN A 106 -4.19 11.66 -6.36
N ARG A 107 -3.88 12.75 -5.61
CA ARG A 107 -2.78 13.65 -5.99
C ARG A 107 -1.42 12.94 -5.90
N ALA A 108 -1.19 12.17 -4.83
CA ALA A 108 0.05 11.43 -4.64
C ALA A 108 0.27 10.41 -5.77
N GLU A 109 -0.76 9.67 -6.15
CA GLU A 109 -0.72 8.72 -7.27
C GLU A 109 -0.42 9.38 -8.61
N LEU A 110 -1.14 10.48 -8.93
CA LEU A 110 -0.92 11.24 -10.16
C LEU A 110 0.50 11.81 -10.25
N LEU A 111 1.04 12.30 -9.12
CA LEU A 111 2.40 12.82 -9.08
C LEU A 111 3.45 11.73 -9.17
N SER A 112 3.18 10.53 -8.63
CA SER A 112 4.04 9.35 -8.77
C SER A 112 4.08 8.88 -10.22
N LEU A 113 2.94 8.83 -10.90
CA LEU A 113 2.89 8.56 -12.35
C LEU A 113 3.67 9.63 -13.13
N LYS A 114 3.46 10.91 -12.83
CA LYS A 114 4.19 12.00 -13.49
C LYS A 114 5.70 11.87 -13.31
N LEU A 115 6.15 11.52 -12.09
CA LEU A 115 7.57 11.28 -11.80
C LEU A 115 8.13 10.17 -12.69
N LEU A 116 7.42 9.06 -12.80
CA LEU A 116 7.80 7.93 -13.64
C LEU A 116 7.86 8.32 -15.13
N LEU A 117 6.88 9.08 -15.63
CA LEU A 117 6.83 9.55 -17.01
C LEU A 117 8.02 10.46 -17.36
N ILE A 118 8.32 11.43 -16.49
CA ILE A 118 9.45 12.35 -16.70
C ILE A 118 10.76 11.55 -16.74
N PHE A 119 10.95 10.66 -15.76
CA PHE A 119 12.17 9.88 -15.67
C PHE A 119 12.33 8.92 -16.86
N ALA A 120 11.25 8.28 -17.30
CA ALA A 120 11.24 7.42 -18.48
C ALA A 120 11.62 8.21 -19.75
N ALA A 121 11.09 9.42 -19.91
CA ALA A 121 11.46 10.32 -21.02
C ALA A 121 12.95 10.71 -20.97
N GLU A 122 13.50 11.01 -19.82
CA GLU A 122 14.94 11.30 -19.62
C GLU A 122 15.83 10.10 -19.99
N LYS A 123 15.33 8.87 -19.79
CA LYS A 123 16.01 7.64 -20.20
C LYS A 123 15.79 7.26 -21.67
N GLY A 124 15.07 8.09 -22.42
CA GLY A 124 14.81 7.86 -23.84
C GLY A 124 13.79 6.77 -24.15
N CYS A 125 12.94 6.40 -23.15
CA CYS A 125 11.89 5.42 -23.36
C CYS A 125 10.75 6.06 -24.15
N SER A 126 10.58 5.70 -25.43
CA SER A 126 9.51 6.19 -26.29
C SER A 126 8.23 5.34 -26.24
N ASN A 127 8.35 4.08 -25.82
CA ASN A 127 7.24 3.16 -25.64
C ASN A 127 7.41 2.45 -24.30
N ILE A 128 6.49 2.70 -23.37
CA ILE A 128 6.57 2.14 -22.02
C ILE A 128 5.17 1.77 -21.53
N LYS A 129 5.06 0.66 -20.81
CA LYS A 129 3.82 0.22 -20.16
C LYS A 129 3.86 0.59 -18.69
N PHE A 130 2.81 1.26 -18.22
CA PHE A 130 2.66 1.66 -16.82
C PHE A 130 1.62 0.82 -16.11
N HIS A 131 1.90 0.48 -14.88
CA HIS A 131 1.01 -0.27 -14.00
C HIS A 131 0.84 0.49 -12.68
N GLY A 132 -0.40 0.73 -12.31
CA GLY A 132 -0.80 1.30 -11.02
C GLY A 132 -2.04 0.59 -10.52
N ASP A 133 -2.36 0.73 -9.25
CA ASP A 133 -3.53 0.12 -8.63
C ASP A 133 -4.76 1.05 -8.60
N SER A 134 -4.57 2.32 -8.90
CA SER A 134 -5.63 3.32 -8.88
C SER A 134 -6.46 3.32 -10.16
N LEU A 135 -7.68 2.85 -10.06
CA LEU A 135 -8.67 2.92 -11.14
C LEU A 135 -9.00 4.38 -11.56
N ASN A 136 -8.82 5.35 -10.67
CA ASN A 136 -9.09 6.77 -10.94
C ASN A 136 -8.00 7.45 -11.77
N VAL A 137 -6.82 6.84 -11.84
CA VAL A 137 -5.66 7.38 -12.56
C VAL A 137 -5.48 6.70 -13.91
N ILE A 138 -5.94 5.44 -14.04
CA ILE A 138 -5.72 4.61 -15.24
C ILE A 138 -6.90 4.73 -16.23
N ASN A 139 -8.10 5.12 -15.77
CA ASN A 139 -9.27 5.40 -16.60
C ASN A 139 -9.37 6.87 -16.90
#